data_e793fa84452a72add4aafe7126f96917
#
_entry.id   e793fa84452a72add4aafe7126f96917
#
_cell.length_a   1.000
_cell.length_b   1.000
_cell.length_c   1.000
_cell.angle_alpha   90.00
_cell.angle_beta   90.00
_cell.angle_gamma   90.00
#
_symmetry.space_group_name_H-M   'P 1'
#
loop_
_entity.id
_entity.type
_entity.pdbx_description
1 polymer ?
#
loop_
_entity_poly.entity_id
_entity_poly.type
_entity_poly.pdbx_seq_one_letter_code
_entity_poly.pdbx_strand_id
1 'polypeptide(L)'
;MAKGDISKEIEYDKIEVVRTWFVQVRKATKIMEELEDGSKKELSRSFHRHVLVPFNSVKDADNKWTHTAIDISGEDAKVKAIAEAAWTDDVKTGFKTYIESQSI
;
A
#
# COMPACT_ATOMS: atom_id res chain seq x y z
N MET A 1 -12.59 -16.99 -22.96
CA MET A 1 -12.31 -17.92 -21.84
C MET A 1 -13.36 -19.04 -21.85
N ALA A 2 -12.97 -20.27 -21.63
CA ALA A 2 -13.89 -21.38 -21.64
C ALA A 2 -14.65 -21.49 -20.30
N LYS A 3 -15.86 -22.05 -20.36
CA LYS A 3 -16.68 -22.36 -19.20
C LYS A 3 -15.89 -23.21 -18.20
N GLY A 4 -15.96 -22.86 -16.92
CA GLY A 4 -15.27 -23.57 -15.85
C GLY A 4 -13.82 -23.16 -15.67
N ASP A 5 -13.30 -22.25 -16.49
CA ASP A 5 -11.94 -21.78 -16.34
C ASP A 5 -11.80 -21.01 -15.04
N ILE A 6 -10.67 -21.25 -14.37
CA ILE A 6 -10.31 -20.60 -13.13
C ILE A 6 -9.34 -19.46 -13.44
N SER A 7 -9.59 -18.30 -12.88
CA SER A 7 -8.72 -17.14 -13.04
C SER A 7 -8.47 -16.48 -11.69
N LYS A 8 -7.38 -15.71 -11.62
CA LYS A 8 -7.03 -14.93 -10.46
C LYS A 8 -7.19 -13.46 -10.80
N GLU A 9 -7.92 -12.73 -9.97
CA GLU A 9 -8.09 -11.28 -10.11
C GLU A 9 -7.54 -10.59 -8.87
N ILE A 10 -6.84 -9.49 -9.08
CA ILE A 10 -6.26 -8.70 -8.01
C ILE A 10 -6.92 -7.34 -8.01
N GLU A 11 -7.35 -6.92 -6.82
CA GLU A 11 -7.97 -5.61 -6.62
C GLU A 11 -7.37 -4.97 -5.38
N TYR A 12 -6.97 -3.70 -5.50
CA TYR A 12 -6.58 -2.90 -4.35
C TYR A 12 -7.85 -2.25 -3.82
N ASP A 13 -8.59 -3.01 -3.02
CA ASP A 13 -9.96 -2.68 -2.66
C ASP A 13 -10.09 -1.69 -1.52
N LYS A 14 -8.98 -1.36 -0.86
CA LYS A 14 -8.99 -0.35 0.18
C LYS A 14 -7.63 0.34 0.25
N ILE A 15 -7.64 1.65 0.06
CA ILE A 15 -6.45 2.48 0.20
C ILE A 15 -6.85 3.64 1.11
N GLU A 16 -6.19 3.75 2.26
CA GLU A 16 -6.57 4.69 3.30
C GLU A 16 -5.38 5.52 3.73
N VAL A 17 -5.54 6.83 3.75
CA VAL A 17 -4.50 7.74 4.22
C VAL A 17 -4.82 8.13 5.67
N VAL A 18 -3.93 7.78 6.58
CA VAL A 18 -4.11 8.03 8.01
C VAL A 18 -3.01 8.97 8.49
N ARG A 19 -3.40 10.03 9.19
CA ARG A 19 -2.49 11.08 9.69
C ARG A 19 -1.66 11.74 8.58
N THR A 20 -2.18 11.73 7.36
CA THR A 20 -1.60 12.29 6.14
C THR A 20 -0.32 11.61 5.64
N TRP A 21 0.35 10.79 6.47
CA TRP A 21 1.58 10.11 6.03
C TRP A 21 1.48 8.59 5.95
N PHE A 22 0.57 7.94 6.69
CA PHE A 22 0.40 6.48 6.57
C PHE A 22 -0.54 6.19 5.40
N VAL A 23 -0.06 5.45 4.41
CA VAL A 23 -0.89 4.95 3.32
C VAL A 23 -1.10 3.46 3.56
N GLN A 24 -2.29 3.09 4.03
CA GLN A 24 -2.64 1.71 4.32
C GLN A 24 -3.29 1.10 3.10
N VAL A 25 -2.76 -0.03 2.66
CA VAL A 25 -3.17 -0.67 1.41
C VAL A 25 -3.68 -2.07 1.71
N ARG A 26 -4.84 -2.40 1.16
CA ARG A 26 -5.36 -3.77 1.20
C ARG A 26 -5.48 -4.28 -0.22
N LYS A 27 -4.81 -5.40 -0.49
CA LYS A 27 -4.88 -6.09 -1.77
C LYS A 27 -5.75 -7.32 -1.61
N ALA A 28 -6.83 -7.40 -2.38
CA ALA A 28 -7.69 -8.57 -2.43
C ALA A 28 -7.28 -9.44 -3.61
N THR A 29 -7.04 -10.72 -3.37
CA THR A 29 -6.79 -11.70 -4.41
C THR A 29 -8.01 -12.60 -4.48
N LYS A 30 -8.68 -12.59 -5.62
CA LYS A 30 -9.92 -13.34 -5.83
C LYS A 30 -9.66 -14.49 -6.79
N ILE A 31 -10.21 -15.65 -6.46
CA ILE A 31 -10.22 -16.79 -7.38
C ILE A 31 -11.61 -16.86 -7.99
N MET A 32 -11.68 -16.80 -9.31
CA MET A 32 -12.92 -16.71 -10.05
C MET A 32 -13.10 -17.92 -10.94
N GLU A 33 -14.36 -18.31 -11.14
CA GLU A 33 -14.74 -19.37 -12.09
C GLU A 33 -15.66 -18.78 -13.13
N GLU A 34 -15.41 -19.09 -14.42
CA GLU A 34 -16.30 -18.65 -15.48
C GLU A 34 -17.52 -19.57 -15.56
N LEU A 35 -18.70 -18.98 -15.57
CA LEU A 35 -19.97 -19.70 -15.66
C LEU A 35 -20.43 -19.84 -17.10
N GLU A 36 -21.47 -20.65 -17.32
CA GLU A 36 -21.99 -20.97 -18.66
C GLU A 36 -22.47 -19.74 -19.42
N ASP A 37 -22.98 -18.75 -18.70
CA ASP A 37 -23.50 -17.52 -19.29
C ASP A 37 -22.43 -16.47 -19.55
N GLY A 38 -21.16 -16.80 -19.33
CA GLY A 38 -20.05 -15.87 -19.50
C GLY A 38 -19.76 -15.01 -18.28
N SER A 39 -20.60 -15.07 -17.27
CA SER A 39 -20.33 -14.34 -16.02
C SER A 39 -19.29 -15.10 -15.19
N LYS A 40 -18.80 -14.46 -14.13
CA LYS A 40 -17.81 -15.05 -13.23
C LYS A 40 -18.36 -15.16 -11.83
N LYS A 41 -17.99 -16.25 -11.16
CA LYS A 41 -18.35 -16.48 -9.77
C LYS A 41 -17.07 -16.44 -8.93
N GLU A 42 -17.11 -15.68 -7.84
CA GLU A 42 -15.99 -15.66 -6.91
C GLU A 42 -16.02 -16.92 -6.04
N LEU A 43 -14.95 -17.69 -6.10
CA LEU A 43 -14.83 -18.93 -5.31
C LEU A 43 -14.18 -18.67 -3.96
N SER A 44 -13.20 -17.79 -3.93
CA SER A 44 -12.51 -17.44 -2.68
C SER A 44 -11.86 -16.08 -2.81
N ARG A 45 -11.55 -15.50 -1.65
CA ARG A 45 -10.90 -14.19 -1.58
C ARG A 45 -9.93 -14.21 -0.40
N SER A 46 -8.73 -13.72 -0.64
CA SER A 46 -7.75 -13.51 0.43
C SER A 46 -7.29 -12.06 0.41
N PHE A 47 -6.80 -11.59 1.55
CA PHE A 47 -6.38 -10.20 1.70
C PHE A 47 -4.94 -10.14 2.16
N HIS A 48 -4.22 -9.16 1.62
CA HIS A 48 -2.89 -8.81 2.09
C HIS A 48 -2.89 -7.32 2.38
N ARG A 49 -2.39 -6.95 3.56
CA ARG A 49 -2.32 -5.55 3.99
C ARG A 49 -0.88 -5.14 4.16
N HIS A 50 -0.57 -3.93 3.73
CA HIS A 50 0.73 -3.32 4.03
C HIS A 50 0.55 -1.81 4.20
N VAL A 51 1.55 -1.19 4.82
CA VAL A 51 1.54 0.25 5.10
C VAL A 51 2.76 0.87 4.47
N LEU A 52 2.56 1.99 3.80
CA LEU A 52 3.63 2.80 3.24
C LEU A 52 3.79 4.07 4.05
N VAL A 53 5.03 4.48 4.24
CA VAL A 53 5.39 5.74 4.90
C VAL A 53 6.39 6.48 4.02
N PRO A 54 6.53 7.82 4.18
CA PRO A 54 7.40 8.58 3.28
C PRO A 54 8.87 8.21 3.37
N PHE A 55 9.34 7.80 4.54
CA PHE A 55 10.76 7.52 4.76
C PHE A 55 10.97 6.27 5.59
N ASN A 56 12.06 5.58 5.29
CA ASN A 56 12.62 4.58 6.19
C ASN A 56 13.61 5.34 7.09
N SER A 57 13.36 5.36 8.38
CA SER A 57 14.10 6.19 9.33
C SER A 57 14.90 5.32 10.27
N VAL A 58 16.20 5.61 10.36
CA VAL A 58 17.14 4.85 11.17
C VAL A 58 17.92 5.82 12.05
N LYS A 59 18.10 5.44 13.31
CA LYS A 59 18.88 6.20 14.26
C LYS A 59 20.20 5.45 14.52
N ASP A 60 21.33 6.14 14.36
CA ASP A 60 22.64 5.51 14.54
C ASP A 60 23.11 5.54 16.00
N ALA A 61 24.31 5.02 16.25
CA ALA A 61 24.87 4.95 17.59
C ALA A 61 25.14 6.33 18.19
N ASP A 62 25.28 7.37 17.36
CA ASP A 62 25.49 8.75 17.80
C ASP A 62 24.19 9.53 17.95
N ASN A 63 23.05 8.83 17.95
CA ASN A 63 21.71 9.40 18.04
C ASN A 63 21.36 10.32 16.86
N LYS A 64 21.98 10.08 15.71
CA LYS A 64 21.68 10.82 14.49
C LYS A 64 20.69 10.05 13.65
N TRP A 65 19.69 10.74 13.13
CA TRP A 65 18.65 10.15 12.28
C TRP A 65 19.04 10.24 10.81
N THR A 66 18.76 9.16 10.09
CA THR A 66 18.83 9.12 8.64
C THR A 66 17.46 8.75 8.11
N HIS A 67 16.91 9.60 7.26
CA HIS A 67 15.61 9.38 6.63
C HIS A 67 15.83 9.12 5.14
N THR A 68 15.54 7.91 4.70
CA THR A 68 15.70 7.50 3.31
C THR A 68 14.32 7.39 2.68
N ALA A 69 14.10 8.06 1.56
CA ALA A 69 12.82 8.01 0.87
C ALA A 69 12.45 6.57 0.51
N ILE A 70 11.20 6.20 0.78
CA ILE A 70 10.68 4.87 0.43
C ILE A 70 10.54 4.79 -1.09
N ASP A 71 11.00 3.69 -1.66
CA ASP A 71 10.83 3.42 -3.08
C ASP A 71 9.45 2.81 -3.32
N ILE A 72 8.57 3.56 -3.97
CA ILE A 72 7.21 3.11 -4.30
C ILE A 72 7.06 2.76 -5.77
N SER A 73 8.16 2.67 -6.52
CA SER A 73 8.10 2.41 -7.96
C SER A 73 7.47 1.05 -8.28
N GLY A 74 7.55 0.09 -7.36
CA GLY A 74 6.95 -1.24 -7.53
C GLY A 74 5.50 -1.34 -7.08
N GLU A 75 4.91 -0.25 -6.58
CA GLU A 75 3.52 -0.26 -6.11
C GLU A 75 2.55 -0.14 -7.29
N ASP A 76 1.30 -0.56 -7.06
CA ASP A 76 0.21 -0.35 -8.01
C ASP A 76 0.11 1.15 -8.35
N ALA A 77 -0.24 1.46 -9.60
CA ALA A 77 -0.28 2.85 -10.09
C ALA A 77 -1.21 3.74 -9.25
N LYS A 78 -2.35 3.22 -8.82
CA LYS A 78 -3.30 3.99 -7.98
C LYS A 78 -2.71 4.24 -6.59
N VAL A 79 -2.09 3.24 -5.99
CA VAL A 79 -1.44 3.36 -4.68
C VAL A 79 -0.32 4.40 -4.76
N LYS A 80 0.49 4.32 -5.79
CA LYS A 80 1.59 5.25 -6.01
C LYS A 80 1.08 6.68 -6.16
N ALA A 81 0.02 6.90 -6.96
CA ALA A 81 -0.56 8.22 -7.17
C ALA A 81 -1.10 8.81 -5.86
N ILE A 82 -1.75 8.00 -5.05
CA ILE A 82 -2.30 8.44 -3.76
C ILE A 82 -1.17 8.81 -2.80
N ALA A 83 -0.13 7.99 -2.72
CA ALA A 83 1.01 8.27 -1.86
C ALA A 83 1.72 9.56 -2.29
N GLU A 84 1.95 9.75 -3.57
CA GLU A 84 2.60 10.96 -4.08
C GLU A 84 1.77 12.21 -3.77
N ALA A 85 0.46 12.11 -3.91
CA ALA A 85 -0.43 13.23 -3.61
C ALA A 85 -0.49 13.55 -2.12
N ALA A 86 -0.44 12.53 -1.26
CA ALA A 86 -0.51 12.69 0.19
C ALA A 86 0.81 13.23 0.77
N TRP A 87 1.93 12.81 0.22
CA TRP A 87 3.26 13.12 0.78
C TRP A 87 3.83 14.42 0.21
N THR A 88 3.21 15.53 0.58
CA THR A 88 3.74 16.87 0.27
C THR A 88 5.00 17.13 1.10
N ASP A 89 5.72 18.20 0.77
CA ASP A 89 6.92 18.56 1.53
C ASP A 89 6.61 18.80 3.00
N ASP A 90 5.49 19.45 3.30
CA ASP A 90 5.06 19.69 4.68
C ASP A 90 4.77 18.38 5.41
N VAL A 91 4.12 17.43 4.74
CA VAL A 91 3.81 16.12 5.31
C VAL A 91 5.09 15.34 5.57
N LYS A 92 6.03 15.37 4.64
CA LYS A 92 7.33 14.70 4.81
C LYS A 92 8.10 15.26 5.99
N THR A 93 8.14 16.58 6.13
CA THR A 93 8.79 17.22 7.27
C THR A 93 8.11 16.85 8.59
N GLY A 94 6.78 16.86 8.60
CA GLY A 94 6.00 16.47 9.77
C GLY A 94 6.25 15.03 10.17
N PHE A 95 6.39 14.13 9.19
CA PHE A 95 6.69 12.73 9.46
C PHE A 95 8.06 12.54 10.13
N LYS A 96 9.08 13.23 9.63
CA LYS A 96 10.41 13.18 10.23
C LYS A 96 10.37 13.66 11.68
N THR A 97 9.68 14.76 11.94
CA THR A 97 9.50 15.28 13.29
C THR A 97 8.78 14.28 14.19
N TYR A 98 7.73 13.66 13.67
CA TYR A 98 6.96 12.65 14.40
C TYR A 98 7.85 11.46 14.80
N ILE A 99 8.62 10.92 13.85
CA ILE A 99 9.50 9.77 14.11
C ILE A 99 10.57 10.13 15.14
N GLU A 100 11.18 11.29 15.00
CA GLU A 100 12.23 11.71 15.93
C GLU A 100 11.68 11.96 17.34
N SER A 101 10.44 12.38 17.45
CA SER A 101 9.78 12.59 18.75
C SER A 101 9.38 11.29 19.43
N GLN A 102 9.27 10.17 18.69
CA GLN A 102 8.96 8.86 19.25
C GLN A 102 10.20 8.17 19.81
N SER A 103 11.38 8.71 19.57
CA SER A 103 12.64 8.16 20.04
C SER A 103 12.83 8.50 21.50
N ILE A 104 12.88 7.50 22.34
CA ILE A 104 13.12 7.67 23.77
C ILE A 104 14.45 7.03 24.14
#